data_8d93a74dc9d13ad76128e5a9b789dca0
#
_entry.id   8d93a74dc9d13ad76128e5a9b789dca0
#
_cell.length_a   1.000
_cell.length_b   1.000
_cell.length_c   1.000
_cell.angle_alpha   90.00
_cell.angle_beta   90.00
_cell.angle_gamma   90.00
#
_symmetry.space_group_name_H-M   'P 1'
#
loop_
_entity.id
_entity.type
_entity.pdbx_description
1 polymer ?
#
loop_
_entity_poly.entity_id
_entity_poly.type
_entity_poly.pdbx_seq_one_letter_code
_entity_poly.pdbx_strand_id
1 'polypeptide(L)'
;DDIALSLSALGIRIIAPIPGKGTIGIEVPNKNPTIVSFRSVIGSQSFQEAEMELPLALGKTISNETFVVDLAKMPHMLIAGATGQGKSVGLNTILSSLLYKKHPAEIKFVLVDPKKVELTLFNKIERHYLAKLPDVEDAIITDNRQVINTLNSLCIEMDNRYNMLKNAMCRNIKEYNKRFKKRELNPNEGHAYLPYLVLIVDEFADLIMTAGKEVEAPIARLAQLARAVGIHLIIATQRPSVNVITGVIKANFPARVAFRVTSRIDSRTILDSGGAEQLIGRGDMLF
;
A
#
# COMPACT_ATOMS: atom_id res chain seq x y z
N ASP A 1 -29.77 -15.32 -9.99
CA ASP A 1 -29.36 -16.70 -10.32
C ASP A 1 -29.68 -17.05 -11.78
N ASP A 2 -30.88 -16.71 -12.30
CA ASP A 2 -31.29 -17.04 -13.66
C ASP A 2 -30.37 -16.47 -14.76
N ILE A 3 -29.81 -15.24 -14.54
CA ILE A 3 -28.86 -14.62 -15.46
C ILE A 3 -27.53 -15.41 -15.47
N ALA A 4 -27.05 -15.85 -14.31
CA ALA A 4 -25.84 -16.66 -14.21
C ALA A 4 -26.02 -18.02 -14.87
N LEU A 5 -27.18 -18.65 -14.68
CA LEU A 5 -27.56 -19.91 -15.33
C LEU A 5 -27.64 -19.75 -16.86
N SER A 6 -28.30 -18.70 -17.35
CA SER A 6 -28.47 -18.42 -18.78
C SER A 6 -27.11 -18.18 -19.46
N LEU A 7 -26.15 -17.57 -18.76
CA LEU A 7 -24.82 -17.29 -19.27
C LEU A 7 -23.81 -18.40 -18.99
N SER A 8 -24.23 -19.49 -18.33
CA SER A 8 -23.33 -20.58 -17.87
C SER A 8 -22.13 -20.04 -17.08
N ALA A 9 -22.33 -19.00 -16.28
CA ALA A 9 -21.29 -18.32 -15.54
C ALA A 9 -21.21 -18.87 -14.11
N LEU A 10 -19.99 -19.00 -13.57
CA LEU A 10 -19.73 -19.47 -12.21
C LEU A 10 -20.24 -18.50 -11.12
N GLY A 11 -20.63 -17.31 -11.52
CA GLY A 11 -21.19 -16.26 -10.67
C GLY A 11 -21.32 -14.98 -11.47
N ILE A 12 -22.13 -14.06 -11.00
CA ILE A 12 -22.26 -12.70 -11.55
C ILE A 12 -22.14 -11.72 -10.39
N ARG A 13 -21.64 -10.51 -10.66
CA ARG A 13 -21.66 -9.40 -9.74
C ARG A 13 -22.54 -8.30 -10.28
N ILE A 14 -23.47 -7.83 -9.46
CA ILE A 14 -24.39 -6.74 -9.81
C ILE A 14 -23.93 -5.47 -9.11
N ILE A 15 -23.67 -4.41 -9.88
CA ILE A 15 -23.36 -3.07 -9.42
C ILE A 15 -24.60 -2.21 -9.66
N ALA A 16 -25.29 -1.84 -8.59
CA ALA A 16 -26.52 -1.09 -8.69
C ALA A 16 -26.57 0.02 -7.63
N PRO A 17 -26.67 1.30 -8.03
CA PRO A 17 -26.44 1.84 -9.37
C PRO A 17 -24.93 1.96 -9.67
N ILE A 18 -24.58 2.07 -10.96
CA ILE A 18 -23.21 2.48 -11.33
C ILE A 18 -23.04 3.94 -10.94
N PRO A 19 -22.01 4.31 -10.13
CA PRO A 19 -21.78 5.68 -9.72
C PRO A 19 -21.70 6.64 -10.93
N GLY A 20 -22.50 7.69 -10.89
CA GLY A 20 -22.53 8.73 -11.94
C GLY A 20 -23.28 8.38 -13.23
N LYS A 21 -23.82 7.16 -13.39
CA LYS A 21 -24.53 6.75 -14.63
C LYS A 21 -26.01 6.40 -14.45
N GLY A 22 -26.48 6.20 -13.22
CA GLY A 22 -27.88 5.83 -12.95
C GLY A 22 -28.33 4.50 -13.57
N THR A 23 -27.41 3.68 -14.04
CA THR A 23 -27.65 2.37 -14.66
C THR A 23 -27.15 1.25 -13.78
N ILE A 24 -27.62 0.04 -14.03
CA ILE A 24 -27.15 -1.18 -13.35
C ILE A 24 -26.05 -1.83 -14.20
N GLY A 25 -24.92 -2.17 -13.57
CA GLY A 25 -23.87 -2.96 -14.17
C GLY A 25 -23.99 -4.42 -13.78
N ILE A 26 -23.78 -5.31 -14.74
CA ILE A 26 -23.70 -6.75 -14.49
C ILE A 26 -22.33 -7.21 -14.98
N GLU A 27 -21.47 -7.62 -14.05
CA GLU A 27 -20.15 -8.20 -14.34
C GLU A 27 -20.29 -9.71 -14.48
N VAL A 28 -19.86 -10.23 -15.62
CA VAL A 28 -19.87 -11.65 -15.91
C VAL A 28 -18.42 -12.12 -16.13
N PRO A 29 -17.97 -13.17 -15.44
CA PRO A 29 -16.62 -13.71 -15.64
C PRO A 29 -16.37 -14.13 -17.09
N ASN A 30 -15.17 -13.81 -17.60
CA ASN A 30 -14.75 -14.28 -18.92
C ASN A 30 -14.61 -15.81 -18.94
N LYS A 31 -15.05 -16.47 -19.98
CA LYS A 31 -14.87 -17.93 -20.20
C LYS A 31 -13.36 -18.29 -20.26
N ASN A 32 -12.57 -17.44 -20.88
CA ASN A 32 -11.11 -17.57 -21.00
C ASN A 32 -10.44 -16.35 -20.41
N PRO A 33 -10.18 -16.30 -19.09
CA PRO A 33 -9.53 -15.18 -18.46
C PRO A 33 -8.07 -15.08 -18.91
N THR A 34 -7.63 -13.87 -19.23
CA THR A 34 -6.24 -13.58 -19.58
C THR A 34 -5.45 -13.12 -18.37
N ILE A 35 -4.18 -13.52 -18.30
CA ILE A 35 -3.28 -13.05 -17.25
C ILE A 35 -2.78 -11.65 -17.60
N VAL A 36 -3.01 -10.69 -16.71
CA VAL A 36 -2.43 -9.35 -16.82
C VAL A 36 -0.97 -9.40 -16.34
N SER A 37 -0.02 -9.38 -17.27
CA SER A 37 1.39 -9.39 -16.90
C SER A 37 1.81 -8.03 -16.35
N PHE A 38 2.61 -8.03 -15.27
CA PHE A 38 3.17 -6.79 -14.71
C PHE A 38 3.96 -6.00 -15.76
N ARG A 39 4.71 -6.67 -16.62
CA ARG A 39 5.46 -6.05 -17.73
C ARG A 39 4.56 -5.21 -18.64
N SER A 40 3.36 -5.71 -18.96
CA SER A 40 2.43 -4.98 -19.84
C SER A 40 1.86 -3.73 -19.15
N VAL A 41 1.71 -3.76 -17.82
CA VAL A 41 1.19 -2.65 -17.03
C VAL A 41 2.25 -1.55 -16.87
N ILE A 42 3.47 -1.90 -16.46
CA ILE A 42 4.55 -0.92 -16.32
C ILE A 42 5.02 -0.35 -17.67
N GLY A 43 4.91 -1.11 -18.75
CA GLY A 43 5.23 -0.65 -20.11
C GLY A 43 4.16 0.22 -20.76
N SER A 44 3.01 0.40 -20.11
CA SER A 44 1.93 1.24 -20.64
C SER A 44 2.31 2.72 -20.64
N GLN A 45 1.79 3.46 -21.61
CA GLN A 45 1.99 4.91 -21.68
C GLN A 45 1.52 5.61 -20.40
N SER A 46 0.38 5.21 -19.85
CA SER A 46 -0.17 5.77 -18.61
C SER A 46 0.78 5.66 -17.43
N PHE A 47 1.57 4.59 -17.31
CA PHE A 47 2.56 4.45 -16.26
C PHE A 47 3.87 5.14 -16.61
N GLN A 48 4.34 5.04 -17.86
CA GLN A 48 5.61 5.63 -18.27
C GLN A 48 5.60 7.16 -18.23
N GLU A 49 4.49 7.80 -18.59
CA GLU A 49 4.34 9.26 -18.59
C GLU A 49 3.74 9.80 -17.27
N ALA A 50 3.51 8.94 -16.27
CA ALA A 50 2.94 9.38 -15.00
C ALA A 50 3.88 10.35 -14.26
N GLU A 51 3.43 11.58 -14.05
CA GLU A 51 4.10 12.63 -13.26
C GLU A 51 3.74 12.57 -11.77
N MET A 52 3.49 11.35 -11.27
CA MET A 52 3.11 11.10 -9.88
C MET A 52 4.34 11.02 -8.98
N GLU A 53 4.20 11.43 -7.71
CA GLU A 53 5.29 11.32 -6.74
C GLU A 53 5.63 9.87 -6.42
N LEU A 54 4.62 9.02 -6.20
CA LEU A 54 4.78 7.59 -5.89
C LEU A 54 3.79 6.74 -6.71
N PRO A 55 4.03 6.56 -8.02
CA PRO A 55 3.10 5.85 -8.91
C PRO A 55 3.09 4.35 -8.64
N LEU A 56 1.89 3.81 -8.47
CA LEU A 56 1.62 2.38 -8.32
C LEU A 56 0.85 1.88 -9.54
N ALA A 57 1.42 0.93 -10.26
CA ALA A 57 0.78 0.25 -11.39
C ALA A 57 0.06 -1.00 -10.88
N LEU A 58 -1.22 -0.88 -10.51
CA LEU A 58 -1.95 -1.93 -9.80
C LEU A 58 -2.54 -3.02 -10.71
N GLY A 59 -2.68 -2.74 -11.99
CA GLY A 59 -3.24 -3.71 -12.94
C GLY A 59 -4.04 -3.05 -14.05
N LYS A 60 -5.14 -3.68 -14.44
CA LYS A 60 -6.06 -3.17 -15.47
C LYS A 60 -7.49 -3.12 -14.94
N THR A 61 -8.24 -2.12 -15.39
CA THR A 61 -9.68 -2.02 -15.14
C THR A 61 -10.46 -3.03 -15.98
N ILE A 62 -11.76 -3.16 -15.71
CA ILE A 62 -12.67 -3.99 -16.52
C ILE A 62 -12.77 -3.51 -17.98
N SER A 63 -12.48 -2.23 -18.25
CA SER A 63 -12.36 -1.67 -19.60
C SER A 63 -10.99 -1.88 -20.25
N ASN A 64 -10.12 -2.70 -19.62
CA ASN A 64 -8.76 -3.02 -20.09
C ASN A 64 -7.77 -1.83 -20.08
N GLU A 65 -8.12 -0.75 -19.38
CA GLU A 65 -7.23 0.39 -19.18
C GLU A 65 -6.26 0.14 -18.04
N THR A 66 -5.02 0.63 -18.17
CA THR A 66 -4.04 0.52 -17.10
C THR A 66 -4.43 1.38 -15.91
N PHE A 67 -4.52 0.79 -14.72
CA PHE A 67 -4.87 1.47 -13.48
C PHE A 67 -3.63 1.87 -12.71
N VAL A 68 -3.35 3.18 -12.69
CA VAL A 68 -2.20 3.77 -12.00
C VAL A 68 -2.69 4.78 -10.98
N VAL A 69 -2.16 4.71 -9.77
CA VAL A 69 -2.52 5.59 -8.66
C VAL A 69 -1.27 6.16 -7.98
N ASP A 70 -1.42 7.28 -7.30
CA ASP A 70 -0.32 7.93 -6.58
C ASP A 70 -0.43 7.68 -5.07
N LEU A 71 0.49 6.89 -4.50
CA LEU A 71 0.51 6.63 -3.05
C LEU A 71 0.69 7.93 -2.23
N ALA A 72 1.37 8.94 -2.75
CA ALA A 72 1.55 10.20 -2.03
C ALA A 72 0.23 10.98 -1.89
N LYS A 73 -0.71 10.80 -2.82
CA LYS A 73 -2.07 11.38 -2.73
C LYS A 73 -2.98 10.57 -1.81
N MET A 74 -2.78 9.26 -1.75
CA MET A 74 -3.48 8.32 -0.88
C MET A 74 -2.48 7.81 0.17
N PRO A 75 -2.18 8.60 1.19
CA PRO A 75 -0.93 8.49 1.96
C PRO A 75 -0.69 7.14 2.60
N HIS A 76 -1.74 6.39 2.91
CA HIS A 76 -1.65 5.09 3.56
C HIS A 76 -2.65 4.14 2.94
N MET A 77 -2.24 2.89 2.77
CA MET A 77 -3.04 1.86 2.08
C MET A 77 -3.22 0.64 2.97
N LEU A 78 -4.46 0.20 3.09
CA LEU A 78 -4.83 -1.09 3.68
C LEU A 78 -5.10 -2.09 2.56
N ILE A 79 -4.48 -3.25 2.63
CA ILE A 79 -4.66 -4.35 1.68
C ILE A 79 -5.15 -5.58 2.42
N ALA A 80 -6.26 -6.14 2.00
CA ALA A 80 -6.73 -7.38 2.61
C ALA A 80 -7.30 -8.36 1.59
N GLY A 81 -7.30 -9.65 1.93
CA GLY A 81 -7.82 -10.71 1.08
C GLY A 81 -7.50 -12.09 1.64
N ALA A 82 -8.30 -13.07 1.28
CA ALA A 82 -8.08 -14.46 1.70
C ALA A 82 -6.77 -15.02 1.11
N THR A 83 -6.24 -16.06 1.72
CA THR A 83 -5.03 -16.74 1.26
C THR A 83 -5.17 -17.21 -0.19
N GLY A 84 -4.14 -16.97 -1.00
CA GLY A 84 -4.10 -17.37 -2.41
C GLY A 84 -4.93 -16.48 -3.36
N GLN A 85 -5.52 -15.37 -2.89
CA GLN A 85 -6.37 -14.52 -3.72
C GLN A 85 -5.64 -13.35 -4.38
N GLY A 86 -4.32 -13.19 -4.17
CA GLY A 86 -3.50 -12.21 -4.88
C GLY A 86 -2.82 -11.16 -4.01
N LYS A 87 -2.99 -11.17 -2.67
CA LYS A 87 -2.40 -10.20 -1.75
C LYS A 87 -0.88 -10.05 -1.93
N SER A 88 -0.15 -11.16 -1.93
CA SER A 88 1.32 -11.18 -2.07
C SER A 88 1.76 -10.67 -3.44
N VAL A 89 1.05 -11.06 -4.50
CA VAL A 89 1.29 -10.54 -5.85
C VAL A 89 1.04 -9.04 -5.90
N GLY A 90 -0.03 -8.56 -5.26
CA GLY A 90 -0.34 -7.13 -5.16
C GLY A 90 0.76 -6.35 -4.44
N LEU A 91 1.28 -6.84 -3.31
CA LEU A 91 2.40 -6.22 -2.60
C LEU A 91 3.67 -6.17 -3.46
N ASN A 92 4.00 -7.28 -4.15
CA ASN A 92 5.13 -7.34 -5.06
C ASN A 92 4.97 -6.36 -6.23
N THR A 93 3.76 -6.21 -6.76
CA THR A 93 3.43 -5.25 -7.82
C THR A 93 3.64 -3.81 -7.35
N ILE A 94 3.22 -3.48 -6.14
CA ILE A 94 3.41 -2.15 -5.53
C ILE A 94 4.90 -1.84 -5.36
N LEU A 95 5.65 -2.74 -4.71
CA LEU A 95 7.10 -2.58 -4.53
C LEU A 95 7.82 -2.43 -5.86
N SER A 96 7.54 -3.31 -6.81
CA SER A 96 8.18 -3.28 -8.13
C SER A 96 7.82 -2.02 -8.91
N SER A 97 6.61 -1.48 -8.78
CA SER A 97 6.22 -0.21 -9.41
C SER A 97 7.08 0.94 -8.91
N LEU A 98 7.29 1.03 -7.60
CA LEU A 98 8.11 2.07 -6.98
C LEU A 98 9.59 1.90 -7.33
N LEU A 99 10.12 0.67 -7.30
CA LEU A 99 11.49 0.36 -7.70
C LEU A 99 11.77 0.73 -9.17
N TYR A 100 10.77 0.56 -10.03
CA TYR A 100 10.90 0.87 -11.45
C TYR A 100 10.92 2.38 -11.73
N LYS A 101 10.22 3.18 -10.91
CA LYS A 101 10.04 4.62 -11.13
C LYS A 101 10.94 5.52 -10.29
N LYS A 102 11.49 5.04 -9.18
CA LYS A 102 12.19 5.88 -8.21
C LYS A 102 13.63 5.43 -7.99
N HIS A 103 14.52 6.40 -7.99
CA HIS A 103 15.92 6.17 -7.65
C HIS A 103 16.07 5.91 -6.13
N PRO A 104 17.08 5.11 -5.69
CA PRO A 104 17.29 4.82 -4.26
C PRO A 104 17.52 6.07 -3.38
N ALA A 105 17.98 7.17 -3.95
CA ALA A 105 18.08 8.43 -3.24
C ALA A 105 16.73 9.13 -3.01
N GLU A 106 15.67 8.71 -3.72
CA GLU A 106 14.36 9.35 -3.66
C GLU A 106 13.37 8.56 -2.80
N ILE A 107 13.61 7.25 -2.60
CA ILE A 107 12.74 6.36 -1.83
C ILE A 107 13.54 5.33 -1.04
N LYS A 108 13.06 5.02 0.16
CA LYS A 108 13.53 3.90 0.99
C LYS A 108 12.33 3.10 1.50
N PHE A 109 12.53 1.79 1.64
CA PHE A 109 11.51 0.89 2.16
C PHE A 109 11.92 0.38 3.54
N VAL A 110 10.93 0.24 4.41
CA VAL A 110 11.01 -0.50 5.67
C VAL A 110 10.08 -1.70 5.51
N LEU A 111 10.64 -2.90 5.47
CA LEU A 111 9.90 -4.11 5.19
C LEU A 111 9.73 -4.95 6.45
N VAL A 112 8.49 -5.33 6.76
CA VAL A 112 8.12 -6.16 7.89
C VAL A 112 7.42 -7.41 7.39
N ASP A 113 8.05 -8.57 7.59
CA ASP A 113 7.55 -9.89 7.19
C ASP A 113 7.69 -10.89 8.36
N PRO A 114 6.69 -10.97 9.26
CA PRO A 114 6.75 -11.87 10.41
C PRO A 114 6.88 -13.34 10.02
N LYS A 115 6.43 -13.71 8.82
CA LYS A 115 6.43 -15.09 8.32
C LYS A 115 7.70 -15.47 7.57
N LYS A 116 8.55 -14.52 7.21
CA LYS A 116 9.80 -14.73 6.46
C LYS A 116 9.61 -15.37 5.08
N VAL A 117 8.52 -15.10 4.40
CA VAL A 117 8.17 -15.78 3.14
C VAL A 117 7.99 -14.80 1.98
N GLU A 118 7.16 -13.79 2.17
CA GLU A 118 6.63 -12.99 1.06
C GLU A 118 7.61 -11.90 0.59
N LEU A 119 8.32 -11.25 1.52
CA LEU A 119 9.18 -10.12 1.21
C LEU A 119 10.67 -10.48 1.12
N THR A 120 11.06 -11.72 1.43
CA THR A 120 12.47 -12.16 1.44
C THR A 120 13.20 -11.98 0.12
N LEU A 121 12.48 -12.04 -1.00
CA LEU A 121 13.07 -11.81 -2.33
C LEU A 121 13.65 -10.38 -2.49
N PHE A 122 13.18 -9.42 -1.69
CA PHE A 122 13.65 -8.04 -1.68
C PHE A 122 14.93 -7.82 -0.86
N ASN A 123 15.49 -8.83 -0.20
CA ASN A 123 16.83 -8.74 0.41
C ASN A 123 17.91 -8.33 -0.62
N LYS A 124 17.71 -8.66 -1.90
CA LYS A 124 18.64 -8.29 -2.97
C LYS A 124 18.82 -6.78 -3.16
N ILE A 125 17.86 -5.97 -2.72
CA ILE A 125 17.91 -4.50 -2.82
C ILE A 125 18.31 -3.82 -1.50
N GLU A 126 18.74 -4.59 -0.50
CA GLU A 126 19.05 -4.10 0.85
C GLU A 126 19.94 -2.86 0.83
N ARG A 127 21.09 -2.94 0.16
CA ARG A 127 22.11 -1.89 0.16
C ARG A 127 21.64 -0.53 -0.36
N HIS A 128 20.65 -0.53 -1.24
CA HIS A 128 20.25 0.68 -1.95
C HIS A 128 18.88 1.20 -1.51
N TYR A 129 17.93 0.32 -1.25
CA TYR A 129 16.53 0.70 -1.05
C TYR A 129 16.00 0.44 0.35
N LEU A 130 16.59 -0.49 1.13
CA LEU A 130 16.05 -0.78 2.45
C LEU A 130 16.64 0.14 3.52
N ALA A 131 15.76 0.63 4.39
CA ALA A 131 16.12 1.32 5.61
C ALA A 131 15.96 0.36 6.79
N LYS A 132 16.98 0.26 7.63
CA LYS A 132 17.01 -0.58 8.83
C LYS A 132 17.61 0.18 10.01
N LEU A 133 17.36 -0.32 11.23
CA LEU A 133 18.03 0.20 12.41
C LEU A 133 19.55 -0.13 12.37
N PRO A 134 20.40 0.72 12.95
CA PRO A 134 21.86 0.56 12.88
C PRO A 134 22.37 -0.80 13.38
N ASP A 135 21.77 -1.32 14.46
CA ASP A 135 22.22 -2.52 15.17
C ASP A 135 21.50 -3.80 14.73
N VAL A 136 20.80 -3.77 13.60
CA VAL A 136 20.06 -4.93 13.08
C VAL A 136 20.77 -5.50 11.86
N GLU A 137 21.02 -6.81 11.89
CA GLU A 137 21.71 -7.54 10.82
C GLU A 137 20.80 -7.66 9.57
N ASP A 138 19.59 -8.16 9.78
CA ASP A 138 18.61 -8.37 8.70
C ASP A 138 17.87 -7.08 8.33
N ALA A 139 17.80 -6.77 7.04
CA ALA A 139 17.09 -5.58 6.57
C ALA A 139 15.56 -5.76 6.54
N ILE A 140 15.06 -6.99 6.42
CA ILE A 140 13.64 -7.32 6.54
C ILE A 140 13.36 -7.73 7.98
N ILE A 141 12.44 -7.00 8.60
CA ILE A 141 12.14 -7.15 10.03
C ILE A 141 11.16 -8.29 10.22
N THR A 142 11.54 -9.25 11.06
CA THR A 142 10.74 -10.45 11.30
C THR A 142 10.36 -10.64 12.78
N ASP A 143 11.07 -9.98 13.68
CA ASP A 143 10.86 -10.05 15.12
C ASP A 143 9.98 -8.91 15.63
N ASN A 144 9.00 -9.21 16.50
CA ASN A 144 8.02 -8.23 16.99
C ASN A 144 8.66 -7.09 17.79
N ARG A 145 9.71 -7.35 18.56
CA ARG A 145 10.40 -6.30 19.32
C ARG A 145 11.12 -5.33 18.38
N GLN A 146 11.73 -5.85 17.33
CA GLN A 146 12.35 -5.02 16.30
C GLN A 146 11.30 -4.21 15.53
N VAL A 147 10.11 -4.77 15.28
CA VAL A 147 8.97 -4.02 14.67
C VAL A 147 8.61 -2.82 15.54
N ILE A 148 8.40 -3.01 16.85
CA ILE A 148 8.05 -1.94 17.77
C ILE A 148 9.14 -0.85 17.78
N ASN A 149 10.40 -1.25 17.90
CA ASN A 149 11.54 -0.31 17.88
C ASN A 149 11.59 0.47 16.56
N THR A 150 11.35 -0.19 15.44
CA THR A 150 11.33 0.46 14.12
C THR A 150 10.17 1.44 13.97
N LEU A 151 8.99 1.08 14.43
CA LEU A 151 7.83 1.98 14.42
C LEU A 151 8.07 3.23 15.28
N ASN A 152 8.65 3.06 16.46
CA ASN A 152 9.03 4.19 17.32
C ASN A 152 10.11 5.06 16.67
N SER A 153 11.10 4.46 16.01
CA SER A 153 12.12 5.18 15.26
C SER A 153 11.54 5.96 14.08
N LEU A 154 10.55 5.40 13.38
CA LEU A 154 9.82 6.12 12.33
C LEU A 154 9.03 7.31 12.89
N CYS A 155 8.48 7.20 14.10
CA CYS A 155 7.84 8.34 14.78
C CYS A 155 8.84 9.45 15.12
N ILE A 156 10.05 9.10 15.56
CA ILE A 156 11.13 10.06 15.83
C ILE A 156 11.58 10.70 14.51
N GLU A 157 11.78 9.92 13.47
CA GLU A 157 12.13 10.44 12.14
C GLU A 157 11.07 11.39 11.60
N MET A 158 9.80 11.07 11.79
CA MET A 158 8.68 11.95 11.44
C MET A 158 8.80 13.30 12.14
N ASP A 159 9.05 13.31 13.45
CA ASP A 159 9.19 14.54 14.24
C ASP A 159 10.43 15.35 13.79
N ASN A 160 11.56 14.68 13.52
CA ASN A 160 12.76 15.31 12.98
C ASN A 160 12.48 15.98 11.63
N ARG A 161 11.78 15.30 10.74
CA ARG A 161 11.39 15.86 9.43
C ARG A 161 10.46 17.05 9.57
N TYR A 162 9.52 17.03 10.50
CA TYR A 162 8.69 18.19 10.79
C TYR A 162 9.52 19.41 11.24
N ASN A 163 10.52 19.19 12.09
CA ASN A 163 11.44 20.26 12.49
C ASN A 163 12.23 20.81 11.27
N MET A 164 12.72 19.95 10.38
CA MET A 164 13.41 20.37 9.17
C MET A 164 12.47 21.16 8.23
N LEU A 165 11.24 20.71 8.03
CA LEU A 165 10.24 21.43 7.24
C LEU A 165 9.92 22.80 7.84
N LYS A 166 9.74 22.85 9.16
CA LYS A 166 9.50 24.10 9.90
C LYS A 166 10.64 25.09 9.75
N ASN A 167 11.88 24.66 9.94
CA ASN A 167 13.07 25.50 9.77
C ASN A 167 13.22 26.02 8.34
N ALA A 168 12.85 25.19 7.36
CA ALA A 168 12.84 25.57 5.94
C ALA A 168 11.59 26.37 5.53
N MET A 169 10.63 26.59 6.42
CA MET A 169 9.32 27.19 6.10
C MET A 169 8.58 26.51 4.94
N CYS A 170 8.65 25.17 4.90
CA CYS A 170 8.02 24.35 3.88
C CYS A 170 6.81 23.60 4.46
N ARG A 171 5.77 23.41 3.64
CA ARG A 171 4.51 22.75 4.06
C ARG A 171 4.56 21.23 3.92
N ASN A 172 5.41 20.72 3.04
CA ASN A 172 5.51 19.29 2.75
C ASN A 172 6.88 18.94 2.14
N ILE A 173 7.16 17.64 2.11
CA ILE A 173 8.43 17.09 1.61
C ILE A 173 8.71 17.47 0.15
N LYS A 174 7.67 17.57 -0.71
CA LYS A 174 7.86 17.92 -2.12
C LYS A 174 8.40 19.33 -2.28
N GLU A 175 7.83 20.28 -1.55
CA GLU A 175 8.29 21.68 -1.52
C GLU A 175 9.71 21.77 -0.94
N TYR A 176 9.97 21.08 0.18
CA TYR A 176 11.27 21.03 0.83
C TYR A 176 12.35 20.47 -0.12
N ASN A 177 12.12 19.31 -0.71
CA ASN A 177 13.07 18.68 -1.61
C ASN A 177 13.32 19.51 -2.88
N LYS A 178 12.29 20.22 -3.39
CA LYS A 178 12.45 21.15 -4.53
C LYS A 178 13.40 22.30 -4.18
N ARG A 179 13.26 22.89 -2.99
CA ARG A 179 14.15 23.95 -2.49
C ARG A 179 15.57 23.44 -2.23
N PHE A 180 15.68 22.23 -1.65
CA PHE A 180 16.99 21.61 -1.44
C PHE A 180 17.72 21.35 -2.76
N LYS A 181 17.05 20.81 -3.79
CA LYS A 181 17.61 20.61 -5.14
C LYS A 181 18.06 21.93 -5.79
N LYS A 182 17.39 23.04 -5.50
CA LYS A 182 17.77 24.39 -5.96
C LYS A 182 18.90 25.02 -5.14
N ARG A 183 19.44 24.32 -4.12
CA ARG A 183 20.47 24.83 -3.19
C ARG A 183 20.02 26.05 -2.38
N GLU A 184 18.72 26.19 -2.11
CA GLU A 184 18.15 27.23 -1.27
C GLU A 184 18.22 26.90 0.23
N LEU A 185 18.58 25.66 0.59
CA LEU A 185 18.71 25.17 1.96
C LEU A 185 20.17 24.79 2.23
N ASN A 186 20.69 25.26 3.37
CA ASN A 186 22.10 25.11 3.73
C ASN A 186 22.33 23.75 4.45
N PRO A 187 23.16 22.83 3.89
CA PRO A 187 23.49 21.57 4.55
C PRO A 187 24.21 21.74 5.91
N ASN A 188 24.96 22.82 6.10
CA ASN A 188 25.63 23.10 7.37
C ASN A 188 24.66 23.45 8.51
N GLU A 189 23.42 23.78 8.17
CA GLU A 189 22.32 24.00 9.12
C GLU A 189 21.47 22.72 9.36
N GLY A 190 21.99 21.57 8.93
CA GLY A 190 21.33 20.27 9.11
C GLY A 190 20.34 19.92 8.02
N HIS A 191 20.22 20.71 6.96
CA HIS A 191 19.35 20.38 5.84
C HIS A 191 19.95 19.28 4.96
N ALA A 192 19.13 18.28 4.60
CA ALA A 192 19.47 17.19 3.71
C ALA A 192 18.30 16.85 2.80
N TYR A 193 18.57 16.22 1.66
CA TYR A 193 17.49 15.67 0.84
C TYR A 193 16.73 14.58 1.59
N LEU A 194 15.41 14.66 1.62
CA LEU A 194 14.55 13.72 2.32
C LEU A 194 13.96 12.70 1.34
N PRO A 195 14.40 11.43 1.34
CA PRO A 195 13.74 10.40 0.57
C PRO A 195 12.34 10.11 1.14
N TYR A 196 11.41 9.69 0.29
CA TYR A 196 10.17 9.08 0.76
C TYR A 196 10.47 7.79 1.53
N LEU A 197 9.78 7.55 2.63
CA LEU A 197 9.86 6.30 3.38
C LEU A 197 8.55 5.54 3.22
N VAL A 198 8.62 4.28 2.81
CA VAL A 198 7.44 3.44 2.66
C VAL A 198 7.60 2.22 3.56
N LEU A 199 6.81 2.20 4.64
CA LEU A 199 6.68 1.04 5.51
C LEU A 199 5.70 0.05 4.88
N ILE A 200 6.10 -1.20 4.72
CA ILE A 200 5.24 -2.28 4.22
C ILE A 200 5.21 -3.41 5.23
N VAL A 201 4.01 -3.75 5.66
CA VAL A 201 3.74 -4.86 6.60
C VAL A 201 2.94 -5.92 5.86
N ASP A 202 3.52 -7.11 5.69
CA ASP A 202 2.87 -8.21 4.96
C ASP A 202 1.68 -8.82 5.70
N GLU A 203 1.80 -9.05 7.00
CA GLU A 203 0.71 -9.63 7.81
C GLU A 203 0.52 -8.87 9.12
N PHE A 204 -0.36 -7.87 9.06
CA PHE A 204 -0.65 -7.00 10.20
C PHE A 204 -1.37 -7.72 11.35
N ALA A 205 -2.18 -8.74 11.03
CA ALA A 205 -2.88 -9.50 12.04
C ALA A 205 -1.92 -10.18 13.04
N ASP A 206 -0.81 -10.73 12.56
CA ASP A 206 0.15 -11.40 13.42
C ASP A 206 0.80 -10.42 14.41
N LEU A 207 1.05 -9.19 14.01
CA LEU A 207 1.60 -8.13 14.86
C LEU A 207 0.58 -7.67 15.91
N ILE A 208 -0.66 -7.40 15.49
CA ILE A 208 -1.73 -6.96 16.41
C ILE A 208 -2.08 -8.04 17.43
N MET A 209 -2.12 -9.29 17.02
CA MET A 209 -2.43 -10.41 17.93
C MET A 209 -1.33 -10.67 18.95
N THR A 210 -0.09 -10.29 18.65
CA THR A 210 1.08 -10.54 19.50
C THR A 210 1.41 -9.35 20.38
N ALA A 211 1.42 -8.13 19.83
CA ALA A 211 1.89 -6.91 20.49
C ALA A 211 0.80 -5.85 20.68
N GLY A 212 -0.39 -6.03 20.10
CA GLY A 212 -1.58 -5.21 20.34
C GLY A 212 -1.31 -3.71 20.24
N LYS A 213 -1.55 -2.99 21.33
CA LYS A 213 -1.44 -1.53 21.40
C LYS A 213 -0.04 -0.99 21.16
N GLU A 214 1.02 -1.77 21.43
CA GLU A 214 2.40 -1.34 21.24
C GLU A 214 2.73 -1.15 19.75
N VAL A 215 2.02 -1.86 18.87
CA VAL A 215 2.11 -1.70 17.40
C VAL A 215 1.04 -0.75 16.89
N GLU A 216 -0.20 -0.84 17.40
CA GLU A 216 -1.32 -0.01 16.91
C GLU A 216 -1.09 1.48 17.13
N ALA A 217 -0.59 1.88 18.32
CA ALA A 217 -0.42 3.27 18.67
C ALA A 217 0.59 4.02 17.76
N PRO A 218 1.81 3.53 17.53
CA PRO A 218 2.73 4.22 16.63
C PRO A 218 2.25 4.18 15.16
N ILE A 219 1.59 3.11 14.70
CA ILE A 219 0.99 3.06 13.36
C ILE A 219 -0.11 4.12 13.22
N ALA A 220 -0.99 4.26 14.20
CA ALA A 220 -2.03 5.27 14.18
C ALA A 220 -1.43 6.69 14.15
N ARG A 221 -0.40 6.96 14.96
CA ARG A 221 0.31 8.25 14.98
C ARG A 221 0.95 8.58 13.63
N LEU A 222 1.67 7.62 13.04
CA LEU A 222 2.27 7.78 11.72
C LEU A 222 1.18 8.02 10.66
N ALA A 223 0.11 7.22 10.66
CA ALA A 223 -0.95 7.35 9.68
C ALA A 223 -1.72 8.68 9.77
N GLN A 224 -1.79 9.29 10.95
CA GLN A 224 -2.39 10.61 11.13
C GLN A 224 -1.50 11.76 10.65
N LEU A 225 -0.19 11.67 10.86
CA LEU A 225 0.70 12.82 10.77
C LEU A 225 1.76 12.71 9.67
N ALA A 226 2.16 11.51 9.25
CA ALA A 226 3.38 11.32 8.48
C ALA A 226 3.29 11.70 6.98
N ARG A 227 2.08 11.95 6.45
CA ARG A 227 1.86 12.30 5.04
C ARG A 227 2.71 13.49 4.58
N ALA A 228 2.69 14.58 5.32
CA ALA A 228 3.38 15.81 4.92
C ALA A 228 4.90 15.66 4.87
N VAL A 229 5.47 14.77 5.68
CA VAL A 229 6.90 14.51 5.76
C VAL A 229 7.37 13.33 4.89
N GLY A 230 6.47 12.78 4.06
CA GLY A 230 6.80 11.74 3.08
C GLY A 230 7.04 10.35 3.66
N ILE A 231 6.34 10.01 4.75
CA ILE A 231 6.33 8.65 5.29
C ILE A 231 4.95 8.04 5.01
N HIS A 232 4.94 6.92 4.32
CA HIS A 232 3.74 6.22 3.87
C HIS A 232 3.70 4.80 4.41
N LEU A 233 2.50 4.31 4.73
CA LEU A 233 2.29 2.99 5.29
C LEU A 233 1.42 2.16 4.35
N ILE A 234 1.84 0.94 4.11
CA ILE A 234 1.06 -0.10 3.43
C ILE A 234 0.97 -1.27 4.39
N ILE A 235 -0.21 -1.50 4.93
CA ILE A 235 -0.46 -2.64 5.82
C ILE A 235 -1.33 -3.67 5.11
N ALA A 236 -0.91 -4.92 5.17
CA ALA A 236 -1.64 -6.00 4.54
C ALA A 236 -2.03 -7.08 5.56
N THR A 237 -3.13 -7.78 5.31
CA THR A 237 -3.58 -8.89 6.16
C THR A 237 -4.39 -9.92 5.36
N GLN A 238 -4.25 -11.18 5.74
CA GLN A 238 -5.10 -12.27 5.27
C GLN A 238 -6.27 -12.54 6.22
N ARG A 239 -6.32 -11.83 7.36
CA ARG A 239 -7.36 -11.99 8.41
C ARG A 239 -8.11 -10.67 8.63
N PRO A 240 -9.06 -10.32 7.73
CA PRO A 240 -9.78 -9.05 7.80
C PRO A 240 -10.87 -9.05 8.87
N SER A 241 -10.49 -9.25 10.13
CA SER A 241 -11.42 -9.17 11.27
C SER A 241 -11.46 -7.78 11.88
N VAL A 242 -12.54 -7.45 12.58
CA VAL A 242 -12.71 -6.16 13.29
C VAL A 242 -11.68 -5.94 14.40
N ASN A 243 -11.08 -7.02 14.92
CA ASN A 243 -10.01 -6.94 15.92
C ASN A 243 -8.65 -6.57 15.30
N VAL A 244 -8.49 -6.77 14.00
CA VAL A 244 -7.28 -6.44 13.23
C VAL A 244 -7.47 -5.09 12.52
N ILE A 245 -8.56 -4.94 11.80
CA ILE A 245 -8.92 -3.72 11.09
C ILE A 245 -9.85 -2.90 11.99
N THR A 246 -9.25 -2.26 12.98
CA THR A 246 -9.97 -1.45 13.98
C THR A 246 -10.51 -0.16 13.37
N GLY A 247 -11.42 0.51 14.08
CA GLY A 247 -11.90 1.84 13.68
C GLY A 247 -10.78 2.88 13.53
N VAL A 248 -9.75 2.78 14.37
CA VAL A 248 -8.55 3.66 14.29
C VAL A 248 -7.78 3.44 13.00
N ILE A 249 -7.56 2.18 12.61
CA ILE A 249 -6.92 1.82 11.34
C ILE A 249 -7.76 2.33 10.17
N LYS A 250 -9.05 2.03 10.15
CA LYS A 250 -9.95 2.44 9.06
C LYS A 250 -10.02 3.96 8.87
N ALA A 251 -10.02 4.72 9.95
CA ALA A 251 -10.06 6.18 9.90
C ALA A 251 -8.81 6.82 9.27
N ASN A 252 -7.66 6.15 9.37
CA ASN A 252 -6.37 6.69 8.97
C ASN A 252 -5.81 6.07 7.68
N PHE A 253 -6.44 5.03 7.15
CA PHE A 253 -6.07 4.38 5.89
C PHE A 253 -7.15 4.62 4.84
N PRO A 254 -7.07 5.73 4.09
CA PRO A 254 -8.11 6.12 3.12
C PRO A 254 -8.12 5.25 1.87
N ALA A 255 -6.96 4.75 1.43
CA ALA A 255 -6.89 3.82 0.33
C ALA A 255 -7.07 2.38 0.84
N ARG A 256 -8.02 1.67 0.28
CA ARG A 256 -8.35 0.31 0.68
C ARG A 256 -8.45 -0.60 -0.52
N VAL A 257 -7.70 -1.68 -0.48
CA VAL A 257 -7.69 -2.71 -1.52
C VAL A 257 -8.22 -4.00 -0.91
N ALA A 258 -9.27 -4.53 -1.47
CA ALA A 258 -9.80 -5.85 -1.12
C ALA A 258 -9.63 -6.81 -2.29
N PHE A 259 -8.80 -7.82 -2.12
CA PHE A 259 -8.86 -9.04 -2.92
C PHE A 259 -10.04 -9.88 -2.46
N ARG A 260 -10.34 -10.98 -3.19
CA ARG A 260 -11.43 -11.86 -2.81
C ARG A 260 -11.34 -12.28 -1.34
N VAL A 261 -12.47 -12.21 -0.65
CA VAL A 261 -12.66 -12.68 0.73
C VAL A 261 -13.75 -13.76 0.77
N THR A 262 -13.86 -14.46 1.90
CA THR A 262 -14.79 -15.59 2.04
C THR A 262 -16.19 -15.15 2.45
N SER A 263 -16.33 -13.98 3.06
CA SER A 263 -17.60 -13.51 3.57
C SER A 263 -17.89 -12.04 3.26
N ARG A 264 -19.17 -11.68 3.21
CA ARG A 264 -19.61 -10.29 3.08
C ARG A 264 -19.23 -9.44 4.30
N ILE A 265 -19.08 -10.08 5.47
CA ILE A 265 -18.66 -9.41 6.70
C ILE A 265 -17.20 -8.93 6.54
N ASP A 266 -16.34 -9.79 5.99
CA ASP A 266 -14.94 -9.44 5.73
C ASP A 266 -14.84 -8.27 4.74
N SER A 267 -15.63 -8.31 3.65
CA SER A 267 -15.71 -7.21 2.69
C SER A 267 -16.09 -5.89 3.37
N ARG A 268 -17.13 -5.91 4.21
CA ARG A 268 -17.54 -4.72 4.98
C ARG A 268 -16.50 -4.26 5.98
N THR A 269 -15.76 -5.17 6.58
CA THR A 269 -14.67 -4.83 7.48
C THR A 269 -13.57 -4.05 6.77
N ILE A 270 -13.25 -4.41 5.51
CA ILE A 270 -12.22 -3.74 4.72
C ILE A 270 -12.76 -2.45 4.08
N LEU A 271 -13.86 -2.56 3.32
CA LEU A 271 -14.33 -1.54 2.37
C LEU A 271 -15.51 -0.70 2.88
N ASP A 272 -16.07 -1.02 4.04
CA ASP A 272 -17.37 -0.52 4.54
C ASP A 272 -18.58 -0.94 3.67
N SER A 273 -18.35 -1.73 2.62
CA SER A 273 -19.35 -2.25 1.69
C SER A 273 -19.11 -3.72 1.38
N GLY A 274 -20.14 -4.43 0.93
CA GLY A 274 -19.99 -5.77 0.35
C GLY A 274 -19.43 -5.70 -1.08
N GLY A 275 -19.05 -6.86 -1.63
CA GLY A 275 -18.60 -7.01 -3.02
C GLY A 275 -17.31 -7.79 -3.18
N ALA A 276 -16.38 -7.73 -2.22
CA ALA A 276 -15.13 -8.48 -2.32
C ALA A 276 -15.34 -10.00 -2.21
N GLU A 277 -16.42 -10.45 -1.59
CA GLU A 277 -16.82 -11.86 -1.55
C GLU A 277 -17.28 -12.40 -2.90
N GLN A 278 -17.65 -11.49 -3.81
CA GLN A 278 -18.15 -11.83 -5.16
C GLN A 278 -17.07 -11.80 -6.23
N LEU A 279 -15.84 -11.37 -5.88
CA LEU A 279 -14.72 -11.36 -6.79
C LEU A 279 -14.37 -12.78 -7.27
N ILE A 280 -13.84 -12.90 -8.47
CA ILE A 280 -13.42 -14.19 -9.05
C ILE A 280 -12.21 -14.74 -8.28
N GLY A 281 -11.37 -13.86 -7.74
CA GLY A 281 -10.08 -14.20 -7.13
C GLY A 281 -8.92 -14.11 -8.13
N ARG A 282 -7.77 -14.72 -7.77
CA ARG A 282 -6.57 -14.74 -8.64
C ARG A 282 -6.04 -13.36 -9.04
N GLY A 283 -6.18 -12.37 -8.16
CA GLY A 283 -5.74 -11.01 -8.39
C GLY A 283 -6.86 -10.00 -8.68
N ASP A 284 -8.09 -10.45 -8.87
CA ASP A 284 -9.25 -9.56 -8.88
C ASP A 284 -9.34 -8.79 -7.56
N MET A 285 -9.51 -7.47 -7.65
CA MET A 285 -9.56 -6.61 -6.47
C MET A 285 -10.58 -5.48 -6.62
N LEU A 286 -11.06 -5.00 -5.50
CA LEU A 286 -11.76 -3.73 -5.35
C LEU A 286 -10.82 -2.71 -4.74
N PHE A 287 -10.91 -1.48 -5.26
CA PHE A 287 -10.11 -0.35 -4.81
C PHE A 287 -11.01 0.83 -4.43
#